data_7f1a8ea027a4cc0a5ab83ab7a59bbcd0
#
_entry.id   7f1a8ea027a4cc0a5ab83ab7a59bbcd0
#
_cell.length_a   1.000
_cell.length_b   1.000
_cell.length_c   1.000
_cell.angle_alpha   90.00
_cell.angle_beta   90.00
_cell.angle_gamma   90.00
#
_symmetry.space_group_name_H-M   'P 1'
#
loop_
_entity.id
_entity.type
_entity.pdbx_description
1 polymer ?
#
loop_
_entity_poly.entity_id
_entity_poly.type
_entity_poly.pdbx_seq_one_letter_code
_entity_poly.pdbx_strand_id
1 'polypeptide(L)'
;MEKLQQLDLMDKILRELDDLKNSQTSVLKKLAQIEADNINLGVALLDDKLPDIHTEVDSSIEIMGTLVEEFQQHRDNFYTKNNLVAVQDPTA
;
A
#
# COMPACT_ATOMS: atom_id res chain seq x y z
N MET A 1 23.48 -11.12 2.68
CA MET A 1 22.57 -10.64 3.74
C MET A 1 22.11 -11.81 4.57
N GLU A 2 22.21 -11.71 5.88
CA GLU A 2 21.76 -12.77 6.76
C GLU A 2 20.23 -12.87 6.79
N LYS A 3 19.73 -14.04 7.21
CA LYS A 3 18.29 -14.29 7.20
C LYS A 3 17.50 -13.34 8.08
N LEU A 4 18.01 -13.01 9.27
CA LEU A 4 17.36 -12.06 10.16
C LEU A 4 17.36 -10.65 9.57
N GLN A 5 18.44 -10.26 8.90
CA GLN A 5 18.51 -8.98 8.22
C GLN A 5 17.51 -8.92 7.07
N GLN A 6 17.34 -10.02 6.34
CA GLN A 6 16.35 -10.10 5.27
C GLN A 6 14.93 -9.96 5.83
N LEU A 7 14.65 -10.63 6.95
CA LEU A 7 13.35 -10.54 7.61
C LEU A 7 13.06 -9.10 8.06
N ASP A 8 14.04 -8.46 8.70
CA ASP A 8 13.89 -7.08 9.15
C ASP A 8 13.62 -6.13 7.98
N LEU A 9 14.28 -6.37 6.85
CA LEU A 9 14.06 -5.58 5.64
C LEU A 9 12.67 -5.83 5.06
N MET A 10 12.19 -7.07 5.08
CA MET A 10 10.83 -7.38 4.67
C MET A 10 9.81 -6.66 5.54
N ASP A 11 10.01 -6.64 6.85
CA ASP A 11 9.13 -5.93 7.77
C ASP A 11 9.13 -4.43 7.52
N LYS A 12 10.30 -3.87 7.22
CA LYS A 12 10.42 -2.46 6.85
C LYS A 12 9.65 -2.17 5.56
N ILE A 13 9.81 -3.01 4.55
CA ILE A 13 9.13 -2.84 3.26
C ILE A 13 7.62 -2.94 3.44
N LEU A 14 7.14 -3.85 4.29
CA LEU A 14 5.71 -3.95 4.59
C LEU A 14 5.16 -2.65 5.17
N ARG A 15 5.89 -2.02 6.09
CA ARG A 15 5.49 -0.73 6.65
C ARG A 15 5.49 0.37 5.59
N GLU A 16 6.52 0.36 4.72
CA GLU A 16 6.61 1.34 3.63
C GLU A 16 5.48 1.16 2.62
N LEU A 17 5.10 -0.07 2.31
CA LEU A 17 3.97 -0.37 1.42
C LEU A 17 2.65 0.09 2.03
N ASP A 18 2.47 -0.10 3.33
CA ASP A 18 1.28 0.37 4.03
C ASP A 18 1.20 1.90 4.00
N ASP A 19 2.32 2.58 4.24
CA ASP A 19 2.40 4.03 4.14
C ASP A 19 2.08 4.52 2.73
N LEU A 20 2.58 3.82 1.72
CA LEU A 20 2.32 4.15 0.32
C LEU A 20 0.83 4.02 0.01
N LYS A 21 0.20 2.95 0.48
CA LYS A 21 -1.24 2.74 0.31
C LYS A 21 -2.04 3.85 0.97
N ASN A 22 -1.66 4.23 2.20
CA ASN A 22 -2.30 5.32 2.92
C ASN A 22 -2.15 6.66 2.21
N SER A 23 -0.98 6.91 1.61
CA SER A 23 -0.75 8.11 0.80
C SER A 23 -1.68 8.16 -0.41
N GLN A 24 -1.87 7.03 -1.08
CA GLN A 24 -2.78 6.96 -2.23
C GLN A 24 -4.24 7.16 -1.81
N THR A 25 -4.61 6.66 -0.64
CA THR A 25 -5.94 6.90 -0.08
C THR A 25 -6.16 8.39 0.17
N SER A 26 -5.13 9.10 0.65
CA SER A 26 -5.18 10.55 0.83
C SER A 26 -5.32 11.29 -0.50
N VAL A 27 -4.65 10.81 -1.54
CA VAL A 27 -4.80 11.36 -2.91
C VAL A 27 -6.25 11.22 -3.37
N LEU A 28 -6.85 10.06 -3.13
CA LEU A 28 -8.25 9.81 -3.52
C LEU A 28 -9.20 10.77 -2.82
N LYS A 29 -8.98 11.04 -1.53
CA LYS A 29 -9.81 11.99 -0.77
C LYS A 29 -9.69 13.40 -1.33
N LYS A 30 -8.48 13.82 -1.67
CA LYS A 30 -8.24 15.14 -2.24
C LYS A 30 -8.89 15.25 -3.64
N LEU A 31 -8.83 14.18 -4.40
CA LEU A 31 -9.46 14.13 -5.72
C LEU A 31 -10.98 14.27 -5.61
N ALA A 32 -11.60 13.59 -4.66
CA ALA A 32 -13.03 13.69 -4.39
C ALA A 32 -13.42 15.12 -4.01
N GLN A 33 -12.58 15.82 -3.25
CA GLN A 33 -12.81 17.20 -2.90
C GLN A 33 -12.77 18.10 -4.12
N ILE A 34 -11.81 17.89 -5.03
CA ILE A 34 -11.72 18.65 -6.27
C ILE A 34 -12.96 18.40 -7.15
N GLU A 35 -13.39 17.15 -7.25
CA GLU A 35 -14.60 16.80 -7.99
C GLU A 35 -15.83 17.50 -7.41
N ALA A 36 -15.95 17.54 -6.08
CA ALA A 36 -17.05 18.23 -5.40
C ALA A 36 -17.02 19.74 -5.68
N ASP A 37 -15.84 20.35 -5.63
CA ASP A 37 -15.67 21.78 -5.94
C ASP A 37 -16.08 22.08 -7.38
N ASN A 38 -15.78 21.16 -8.31
CA ASN A 38 -16.13 21.35 -9.71
C ASN A 38 -17.63 21.23 -9.97
N ILE A 39 -18.39 20.60 -9.09
CA ILE A 39 -19.85 20.59 -9.22
C ILE A 39 -20.39 22.01 -9.24
N ASN A 40 -19.84 22.88 -8.41
CA ASN A 40 -20.23 24.29 -8.37
C ASN A 40 -19.59 25.13 -9.48
N LEU A 41 -18.35 24.79 -9.84
CA LEU A 41 -17.61 25.53 -10.88
C LEU A 41 -18.06 25.18 -12.28
N GLY A 42 -18.32 23.89 -12.53
CA GLY A 42 -18.86 23.43 -13.81
C GLY A 42 -17.90 23.48 -14.99
N VAL A 43 -16.61 23.22 -14.76
CA VAL A 43 -15.62 23.20 -15.84
C VAL A 43 -15.64 21.83 -16.52
N ALA A 44 -16.00 21.81 -17.80
CA ALA A 44 -16.13 20.57 -18.57
C ALA A 44 -14.82 19.79 -18.68
N LEU A 45 -13.69 20.48 -18.77
CA LEU A 45 -12.38 19.83 -18.80
C LEU A 45 -12.15 18.96 -17.56
N LEU A 46 -12.52 19.46 -16.38
CA LEU A 46 -12.37 18.71 -15.13
C LEU A 46 -13.33 17.53 -15.07
N ASP A 47 -14.57 17.72 -15.53
CA ASP A 47 -15.53 16.61 -15.60
C ASP A 47 -15.05 15.49 -16.50
N ASP A 48 -14.30 15.83 -17.54
CA ASP A 48 -13.78 14.86 -18.52
C ASP A 48 -12.54 14.12 -17.99
N LYS A 49 -11.65 14.82 -17.27
CA LYS A 49 -10.33 14.28 -16.92
C LYS A 49 -10.24 13.71 -15.49
N LEU A 50 -10.98 14.29 -14.53
CA LEU A 50 -10.89 13.81 -13.16
C LEU A 50 -11.30 12.34 -12.98
N PRO A 51 -12.34 11.84 -13.68
CA PRO A 51 -12.70 10.42 -13.56
C PRO A 51 -11.59 9.47 -13.97
N ASP A 52 -10.74 9.82 -14.94
CA ASP A 52 -9.63 9.01 -15.38
C ASP A 52 -8.59 8.87 -14.25
N ILE A 53 -8.29 9.98 -13.58
CA ILE A 53 -7.37 9.97 -12.42
C ILE A 53 -7.96 9.12 -11.29
N HIS A 54 -9.25 9.29 -11.03
CA HIS A 54 -9.96 8.55 -9.99
C HIS A 54 -9.82 7.04 -10.21
N THR A 55 -10.07 6.60 -11.44
CA THR A 55 -9.96 5.18 -11.81
C THR A 55 -8.54 4.65 -11.60
N GLU A 56 -7.52 5.42 -12.01
CA GLU A 56 -6.13 5.03 -11.84
C GLU A 56 -5.74 4.92 -10.38
N VAL A 57 -6.17 5.87 -9.55
CA VAL A 57 -5.88 5.86 -8.12
C VAL A 57 -6.57 4.69 -7.43
N ASP A 58 -7.84 4.42 -7.74
CA ASP A 58 -8.57 3.28 -7.21
C ASP A 58 -7.87 1.96 -7.56
N SER A 59 -7.46 1.80 -8.82
CA SER A 59 -6.73 0.61 -9.27
C SER A 59 -5.41 0.46 -8.54
N SER A 60 -4.70 1.55 -8.34
CA SER A 60 -3.42 1.56 -7.62
C SER A 60 -3.59 1.10 -6.18
N ILE A 61 -4.62 1.59 -5.49
CA ILE A 61 -4.91 1.19 -4.10
C ILE A 61 -5.21 -0.30 -4.02
N GLU A 62 -6.00 -0.81 -4.95
CA GLU A 62 -6.35 -2.23 -4.99
C GLU A 62 -5.11 -3.10 -5.22
N ILE A 63 -4.25 -2.72 -6.17
CA ILE A 63 -3.00 -3.43 -6.44
C ILE A 63 -2.09 -3.42 -5.22
N MET A 64 -1.97 -2.29 -4.54
CA MET A 64 -1.15 -2.18 -3.33
C MET A 64 -1.69 -3.06 -2.21
N GLY A 65 -3.01 -3.11 -2.04
CA GLY A 65 -3.63 -3.97 -1.05
C GLY A 65 -3.33 -5.44 -1.29
N THR A 66 -3.44 -5.88 -2.53
CA THR A 66 -3.11 -7.25 -2.93
C THR A 66 -1.62 -7.54 -2.71
N LEU A 67 -0.76 -6.60 -3.09
CA LEU A 67 0.69 -6.75 -2.91
C LEU A 67 1.05 -6.89 -1.43
N VAL A 68 0.45 -6.07 -0.57
CA VAL A 68 0.71 -6.15 0.88
C VAL A 68 0.34 -7.52 1.42
N GLU A 69 -0.83 -8.05 1.03
CA GLU A 69 -1.27 -9.37 1.46
C GLU A 69 -0.32 -10.47 0.98
N GLU A 70 0.05 -10.43 -0.29
CA GLU A 70 0.94 -11.42 -0.89
C GLU A 70 2.34 -11.34 -0.29
N PHE A 71 2.84 -10.14 -0.08
CA PHE A 71 4.17 -9.96 0.50
C PHE A 71 4.19 -10.34 1.98
N GLN A 72 3.12 -10.08 2.72
CA GLN A 72 2.97 -10.54 4.09
C GLN A 72 3.06 -12.07 4.13
N GLN A 73 2.39 -12.75 3.21
CA GLN A 73 2.42 -14.20 3.12
C GLN A 73 3.83 -14.69 2.78
N HIS A 74 4.51 -14.02 1.88
CA HIS A 74 5.89 -14.33 1.52
C HIS A 74 6.81 -14.18 2.74
N ARG A 75 6.65 -13.10 3.49
CA ARG A 75 7.40 -12.85 4.72
C ARG A 75 7.16 -13.95 5.76
N ASP A 76 5.90 -14.32 5.96
CA ASP A 76 5.54 -15.33 6.95
C ASP A 76 6.10 -16.70 6.57
N ASN A 77 6.06 -17.05 5.29
CA ASN A 77 6.65 -18.29 4.78
C ASN A 77 8.17 -18.31 4.97
N PHE A 78 8.81 -17.16 4.72
CA PHE A 78 10.26 -17.02 4.94
C PHE A 78 10.60 -17.20 6.40
N TYR A 79 9.83 -16.60 7.29
CA TYR A 79 10.01 -16.72 8.75
C TYR A 79 9.92 -18.17 9.20
N THR A 80 8.89 -18.88 8.78
CA THR A 80 8.65 -20.27 9.12
C THR A 80 9.70 -21.19 8.50
N LYS A 81 9.96 -21.03 7.22
CA LYS A 81 10.88 -21.88 6.47
C LYS A 81 12.30 -21.84 7.02
N ASN A 82 12.73 -20.69 7.51
CA ASN A 82 14.08 -20.50 8.04
C ASN A 82 14.15 -20.63 9.56
N ASN A 83 13.05 -21.05 10.19
CA ASN A 83 12.99 -21.31 11.63
C ASN A 83 13.46 -20.12 12.48
N LEU A 84 13.06 -18.93 12.10
CA LEU A 84 13.51 -17.70 12.78
C LEU A 84 12.83 -17.48 14.12
N VAL A 85 11.76 -18.21 14.39
CA VAL A 85 11.05 -18.17 15.69
C VAL A 85 12.01 -18.48 16.84
N ALA A 86 12.83 -19.53 16.70
CA ALA A 86 13.76 -19.93 17.73
C ALA A 86 14.87 -18.89 17.97
N VAL A 87 15.15 -18.07 16.97
CA VAL A 87 16.17 -17.02 17.05
C VAL A 87 15.61 -15.74 17.63
N GLN A 88 14.36 -15.42 17.32
CA GLN A 88 13.72 -14.16 17.72
C GLN A 88 13.05 -14.21 19.09
N ASP A 89 12.82 -15.40 19.63
CA ASP A 89 12.22 -15.56 20.95
C ASP A 89 13.25 -16.20 21.91
N PRO A 90 14.07 -15.39 22.56
CA PRO A 90 15.09 -15.90 23.46
C PRO A 90 14.53 -16.53 24.73
N THR A 91 13.25 -16.36 25.01
CA THR A 91 12.60 -16.94 26.18
C THR A 91 11.94 -18.28 25.90
N ALA A 92 11.93 -18.67 24.67
CA ALA A 92 11.29 -19.91 24.25
C ALA A 92 12.04 -21.15 24.70
#